data_427592084dcdf03423f857fd87e881ff
#
_entry.id   427592084dcdf03423f857fd87e881ff
#
_cell.length_a   1.000
_cell.length_b   1.000
_cell.length_c   1.000
_cell.angle_alpha   90.00
_cell.angle_beta   90.00
_cell.angle_gamma   90.00
#
_symmetry.space_group_name_H-M   'P 1'
#
loop_
_entity.id
_entity.type
_entity.pdbx_description
1 polymer ?
#
loop_
_entity_poly.entity_id
_entity_poly.type
_entity_poly.pdbx_seq_one_letter_code
_entity_poly.pdbx_strand_id
1 'polypeptide(L)'
;MYFPFEKAACLLFVLTLSHTPVLLGNAEVRRLLRAEVQLKNAKVYLRTRQPEKGLMLLDRSLAANPDSPESWYTRGLANFKLERHEQACQDWKKACQMEVNWCLGEEYSKAGKFCLSNETGSLE
;
A
#
# COMPACT_ATOMS: atom_id res chain seq x y z
N MET A 1 26.16 -15.85 52.96
CA MET A 1 26.77 -15.10 51.88
C MET A 1 25.76 -14.92 50.78
N TYR A 2 25.09 -13.80 50.77
CA TYR A 2 24.16 -13.44 49.67
C TYR A 2 24.91 -12.60 48.66
N PHE A 3 24.95 -13.04 47.38
CA PHE A 3 25.49 -12.24 46.31
C PHE A 3 24.36 -11.38 45.73
N PRO A 4 24.42 -10.04 45.80
CA PRO A 4 23.39 -9.17 45.22
C PRO A 4 23.62 -8.88 43.71
N PHE A 5 24.43 -9.69 43.00
CA PHE A 5 24.82 -9.42 41.64
C PHE A 5 23.80 -9.82 40.56
N GLU A 6 22.87 -10.72 40.89
CA GLU A 6 21.90 -11.21 39.91
C GLU A 6 20.77 -10.22 39.58
N LYS A 7 20.41 -9.37 40.55
CA LYS A 7 19.31 -8.41 40.32
C LYS A 7 19.71 -7.21 39.46
N ALA A 8 20.99 -6.82 39.46
CA ALA A 8 21.48 -5.72 38.64
C ALA A 8 21.61 -6.10 37.17
N ALA A 9 21.99 -7.34 36.86
CA ALA A 9 22.12 -7.83 35.51
C ALA A 9 20.74 -7.96 34.80
N CYS A 10 19.69 -8.40 35.53
CA CYS A 10 18.33 -8.46 34.98
C CYS A 10 17.76 -7.07 34.71
N LEU A 11 18.02 -6.07 35.54
CA LEU A 11 17.53 -4.70 35.34
C LEU A 11 18.20 -4.04 34.14
N LEU A 12 19.50 -4.26 33.94
CA LEU A 12 20.22 -3.75 32.75
C LEU A 12 19.77 -4.44 31.45
N PHE A 13 19.44 -5.74 31.50
CA PHE A 13 18.95 -6.48 30.36
C PHE A 13 17.53 -6.06 29.97
N VAL A 14 16.66 -5.76 30.93
CA VAL A 14 15.31 -5.22 30.68
C VAL A 14 15.36 -3.81 30.10
N LEU A 15 16.28 -2.96 30.57
CA LEU A 15 16.45 -1.60 30.05
C LEU A 15 17.00 -1.57 28.61
N THR A 16 17.87 -2.51 28.24
CA THR A 16 18.39 -2.59 26.87
C THR A 16 17.40 -3.15 25.87
N LEU A 17 16.49 -4.04 26.29
CA LEU A 17 15.43 -4.60 25.46
C LEU A 17 14.28 -3.62 25.22
N SER A 18 14.07 -2.64 26.10
CA SER A 18 12.97 -1.68 25.96
C SER A 18 13.28 -0.48 25.04
N HIS A 19 14.55 -0.25 24.68
CA HIS A 19 14.93 0.94 23.88
C HIS A 19 15.02 0.68 22.38
N THR A 20 15.31 -0.53 21.93
CA THR A 20 15.52 -0.82 20.50
C THR A 20 14.23 -0.97 19.68
N PRO A 21 13.14 -1.60 20.15
CA PRO A 21 11.92 -1.74 19.35
C PRO A 21 11.14 -0.44 19.20
N VAL A 22 11.22 0.48 20.16
CA VAL A 22 10.46 1.75 20.12
C VAL A 22 10.96 2.72 19.06
N LEU A 23 12.27 2.78 18.82
CA LEU A 23 12.85 3.66 17.79
C LEU A 23 12.58 3.15 16.38
N LEU A 24 12.65 1.85 16.14
CA LEU A 24 12.30 1.23 14.86
C LEU A 24 10.80 1.33 14.58
N GLY A 25 9.95 1.08 15.59
CA GLY A 25 8.49 1.21 15.47
C GLY A 25 8.05 2.62 15.10
N ASN A 26 8.68 3.67 15.63
CA ASN A 26 8.31 5.05 15.33
C ASN A 26 8.61 5.47 13.89
N ALA A 27 9.71 5.00 13.30
CA ALA A 27 10.06 5.29 11.92
C ALA A 27 9.11 4.57 10.94
N GLU A 28 8.84 3.30 11.19
CA GLU A 28 7.92 2.48 10.40
C GLU A 28 6.49 3.02 10.47
N VAL A 29 5.98 3.29 11.66
CA VAL A 29 4.66 3.89 11.87
C VAL A 29 4.53 5.22 11.12
N ARG A 30 5.53 6.08 11.20
CA ARG A 30 5.53 7.35 10.44
C ARG A 30 5.53 7.15 8.93
N ARG A 31 6.22 6.12 8.44
CA ARG A 31 6.22 5.75 7.02
C ARG A 31 4.82 5.33 6.57
N LEU A 32 4.18 4.43 7.30
CA LEU A 32 2.84 3.95 7.01
C LEU A 32 1.78 5.06 7.11
N LEU A 33 1.87 5.94 8.11
CA LEU A 33 0.99 7.10 8.23
C LEU A 33 1.13 8.06 7.04
N ARG A 34 2.34 8.28 6.54
CA ARG A 34 2.55 9.08 5.31
C ARG A 34 1.88 8.43 4.11
N ALA A 35 2.03 7.11 3.94
CA ALA A 35 1.38 6.37 2.86
C ALA A 35 -0.13 6.54 2.90
N GLU A 36 -0.73 6.42 4.07
CA GLU A 36 -2.17 6.58 4.28
C GLU A 36 -2.66 7.99 3.95
N VAL A 37 -1.91 9.03 4.38
CA VAL A 37 -2.23 10.44 4.04
C VAL A 37 -2.17 10.67 2.52
N GLN A 38 -1.16 10.11 1.84
CA GLN A 38 -1.05 10.22 0.38
C GLN A 38 -2.23 9.54 -0.31
N LEU A 39 -2.63 8.34 0.14
CA LEU A 39 -3.78 7.62 -0.38
C LEU A 39 -5.09 8.43 -0.21
N LYS A 40 -5.34 8.98 0.98
CA LYS A 40 -6.52 9.81 1.24
C LYS A 40 -6.58 11.04 0.33
N ASN A 41 -5.47 11.73 0.19
CA ASN A 41 -5.39 12.90 -0.68
C ASN A 41 -5.57 12.53 -2.15
N ALA A 42 -5.01 11.41 -2.59
CA ALA A 42 -5.20 10.91 -3.95
C ALA A 42 -6.69 10.66 -4.27
N LYS A 43 -7.43 10.04 -3.35
CA LYS A 43 -8.88 9.82 -3.52
C LYS A 43 -9.66 11.14 -3.67
N VAL A 44 -9.22 12.21 -3.00
CA VAL A 44 -9.83 13.54 -3.18
C VAL A 44 -9.58 14.04 -4.61
N TYR A 45 -8.35 13.93 -5.12
CA TYR A 45 -8.03 14.36 -6.48
C TYR A 45 -8.78 13.55 -7.55
N LEU A 46 -8.97 12.25 -7.35
CA LEU A 46 -9.75 11.41 -8.26
C LEU A 46 -11.23 11.84 -8.30
N ARG A 47 -11.80 12.25 -7.17
CA ARG A 47 -13.18 12.77 -7.10
C ARG A 47 -13.30 14.15 -7.75
N THR A 48 -12.27 14.98 -7.65
CA THR A 48 -12.25 16.33 -8.24
C THR A 48 -11.75 16.36 -9.69
N ARG A 49 -11.73 15.22 -10.37
CA ARG A 49 -11.34 15.08 -11.77
C ARG A 49 -9.90 15.55 -12.07
N GLN A 50 -8.98 15.28 -11.16
CA GLN A 50 -7.56 15.56 -11.30
C GLN A 50 -6.74 14.25 -11.16
N PRO A 51 -6.94 13.26 -12.06
CA PRO A 51 -6.36 11.92 -11.90
C PRO A 51 -4.82 11.93 -11.96
N GLU A 52 -4.18 12.85 -12.67
CA GLU A 52 -2.72 12.97 -12.73
C GLU A 52 -2.12 13.30 -11.35
N LYS A 53 -2.74 14.23 -10.62
CA LYS A 53 -2.33 14.56 -9.25
C LYS A 53 -2.58 13.38 -8.30
N GLY A 54 -3.70 12.71 -8.47
CA GLY A 54 -4.02 11.49 -7.74
C GLY A 54 -2.97 10.41 -7.96
N LEU A 55 -2.60 10.16 -9.22
CA LEU A 55 -1.60 9.16 -9.61
C LEU A 55 -0.24 9.43 -8.95
N MET A 56 0.24 10.69 -8.98
CA MET A 56 1.51 11.08 -8.34
C MET A 56 1.51 10.80 -6.83
N LEU A 57 0.38 11.02 -6.15
CA LEU A 57 0.27 10.75 -4.72
C LEU A 57 0.20 9.25 -4.42
N LEU A 58 -0.42 8.47 -5.30
CA LEU A 58 -0.49 7.01 -5.18
C LEU A 58 0.87 6.35 -5.39
N ASP A 59 1.69 6.86 -6.31
CA ASP A 59 3.07 6.41 -6.46
C ASP A 59 3.88 6.66 -5.18
N ARG A 60 3.69 7.81 -4.53
CA ARG A 60 4.32 8.10 -3.23
C ARG A 60 3.77 7.21 -2.10
N SER A 61 2.47 6.93 -2.10
CA SER A 61 1.84 6.02 -1.15
C SER A 61 2.44 4.62 -1.26
N LEU A 62 2.52 4.08 -2.49
CA LEU A 62 3.07 2.76 -2.76
C LEU A 62 4.59 2.67 -2.55
N ALA A 63 5.34 3.75 -2.78
CA ALA A 63 6.76 3.81 -2.40
C ALA A 63 6.97 3.70 -0.89
N ALA A 64 6.04 4.27 -0.09
CA ALA A 64 6.08 4.17 1.37
C ALA A 64 5.45 2.86 1.89
N ASN A 65 4.40 2.35 1.27
CA ASN A 65 3.74 1.10 1.63
C ASN A 65 3.34 0.30 0.38
N PRO A 66 4.23 -0.56 -0.14
CA PRO A 66 3.95 -1.39 -1.31
C PRO A 66 2.93 -2.50 -1.04
N ASP A 67 2.66 -2.82 0.24
CA ASP A 67 1.78 -3.89 0.67
C ASP A 67 0.34 -3.40 0.93
N SER A 68 -0.05 -2.26 0.35
CA SER A 68 -1.40 -1.72 0.43
C SER A 68 -2.23 -2.09 -0.80
N PRO A 69 -3.13 -3.09 -0.73
CA PRO A 69 -3.99 -3.45 -1.85
C PRO A 69 -4.91 -2.30 -2.26
N GLU A 70 -5.35 -1.49 -1.30
CA GLU A 70 -6.17 -0.31 -1.58
C GLU A 70 -5.43 0.75 -2.40
N SER A 71 -4.14 0.97 -2.16
CA SER A 71 -3.32 1.90 -2.94
C SER A 71 -3.14 1.40 -4.38
N TRP A 72 -2.90 0.10 -4.58
CA TRP A 72 -2.84 -0.52 -5.90
C TRP A 72 -4.17 -0.37 -6.64
N TYR A 73 -5.27 -0.72 -5.99
CA TYR A 73 -6.60 -0.59 -6.58
C TYR A 73 -6.92 0.87 -6.97
N THR A 74 -6.65 1.81 -6.07
CA THR A 74 -6.91 3.24 -6.31
C THR A 74 -6.01 3.79 -7.42
N ARG A 75 -4.76 3.30 -7.56
CA ARG A 75 -3.88 3.65 -8.68
C ARG A 75 -4.41 3.10 -10.01
N GLY A 76 -4.97 1.91 -10.00
CA GLY A 76 -5.69 1.37 -11.14
C GLY A 76 -6.83 2.27 -11.59
N LEU A 77 -7.64 2.79 -10.64
CA LEU A 77 -8.69 3.77 -10.95
C LEU A 77 -8.13 5.06 -11.56
N ALA A 78 -7.00 5.57 -11.05
CA ALA A 78 -6.36 6.76 -11.61
C ALA A 78 -5.90 6.51 -13.05
N ASN A 79 -5.22 5.38 -13.29
CA ASN A 79 -4.77 4.98 -14.62
C ASN A 79 -5.95 4.79 -15.58
N PHE A 80 -7.04 4.17 -15.14
CA PHE A 80 -8.24 3.99 -15.95
C PHE A 80 -8.86 5.31 -16.38
N LYS A 81 -8.95 6.30 -15.46
CA LYS A 81 -9.42 7.64 -15.77
C LYS A 81 -8.53 8.40 -16.75
N LEU A 82 -7.27 8.02 -16.87
CA LEU A 82 -6.28 8.53 -17.82
C LEU A 82 -6.21 7.70 -19.12
N GLU A 83 -7.15 6.79 -19.33
CA GLU A 83 -7.19 5.87 -20.49
C GLU A 83 -5.98 4.94 -20.60
N ARG A 84 -5.24 4.79 -19.50
CA ARG A 84 -4.08 3.87 -19.37
C ARG A 84 -4.56 2.48 -18.95
N HIS A 85 -5.31 1.81 -19.82
CA HIS A 85 -6.04 0.59 -19.48
C HIS A 85 -5.13 -0.57 -19.08
N GLU A 86 -3.99 -0.74 -19.74
CA GLU A 86 -3.04 -1.80 -19.41
C GLU A 86 -2.46 -1.64 -18.00
N GLN A 87 -2.02 -0.42 -17.63
CA GLN A 87 -1.52 -0.13 -16.29
C GLN A 87 -2.60 -0.30 -15.23
N ALA A 88 -3.83 0.10 -15.55
CA ALA A 88 -4.97 -0.10 -14.65
C ALA A 88 -5.20 -1.60 -14.37
N CYS A 89 -5.16 -2.44 -15.41
CA CYS A 89 -5.33 -3.89 -15.25
C CYS A 89 -4.21 -4.52 -14.41
N GLN A 90 -2.96 -4.09 -14.62
CA GLN A 90 -1.81 -4.56 -13.84
C GLN A 90 -1.96 -4.20 -12.35
N ASP A 91 -2.37 -2.97 -12.05
CA ASP A 91 -2.58 -2.49 -10.69
C ASP A 91 -3.73 -3.24 -10.00
N TRP A 92 -4.84 -3.44 -10.68
CA TRP A 92 -5.99 -4.20 -10.12
C TRP A 92 -5.66 -5.67 -9.92
N LYS A 93 -4.94 -6.29 -10.85
CA LYS A 93 -4.43 -7.67 -10.69
C LYS A 93 -3.55 -7.78 -9.44
N LYS A 94 -2.68 -6.78 -9.21
CA LYS A 94 -1.82 -6.74 -8.02
C LYS A 94 -2.64 -6.62 -6.73
N ALA A 95 -3.62 -5.73 -6.68
CA ALA A 95 -4.52 -5.59 -5.54
C ALA A 95 -5.29 -6.89 -5.24
N CYS A 96 -5.84 -7.50 -6.28
CA CYS A 96 -6.56 -8.78 -6.20
C CYS A 96 -5.69 -9.93 -5.68
N GLN A 97 -4.44 -10.02 -6.12
CA GLN A 97 -3.49 -11.03 -5.63
C GLN A 97 -3.16 -10.87 -4.14
N MET A 98 -3.21 -9.65 -3.62
CA MET A 98 -2.97 -9.37 -2.20
C MET A 98 -4.20 -9.69 -1.35
N GLU A 99 -5.39 -9.32 -1.83
CA GLU A 99 -6.64 -9.51 -1.12
C GLU A 99 -7.79 -9.69 -2.11
N VAL A 100 -8.46 -10.84 -2.05
CA VAL A 100 -9.51 -11.24 -3.00
C VAL A 100 -10.71 -10.29 -3.05
N ASN A 101 -10.99 -9.56 -1.97
CA ASN A 101 -12.08 -8.58 -1.94
C ASN A 101 -11.92 -7.48 -2.99
N TRP A 102 -10.70 -7.17 -3.40
CA TRP A 102 -10.41 -6.19 -4.44
C TRP A 102 -10.69 -6.70 -5.86
N CYS A 103 -10.85 -8.01 -6.04
CA CYS A 103 -11.28 -8.61 -7.30
C CYS A 103 -12.77 -8.39 -7.59
N LEU A 104 -13.57 -8.14 -6.55
CA LEU A 104 -15.03 -8.06 -6.63
C LEU A 104 -15.54 -6.62 -6.77
N GLY A 105 -14.64 -5.64 -6.86
CA GLY A 105 -14.99 -4.23 -6.98
C GLY A 105 -15.77 -3.95 -8.26
N GLU A 106 -16.79 -3.10 -8.18
CA GLU A 106 -17.64 -2.71 -9.31
C GLU A 106 -16.83 -2.13 -10.48
N GLU A 107 -15.82 -1.34 -10.18
CA GLU A 107 -14.93 -0.75 -11.19
C GLU A 107 -14.05 -1.82 -11.86
N TYR A 108 -13.56 -2.80 -11.12
CA TYR A 108 -12.86 -3.95 -11.68
C TYR A 108 -13.78 -4.77 -12.60
N SER A 109 -15.04 -4.98 -12.22
CA SER A 109 -16.03 -5.68 -13.04
C SER A 109 -16.34 -4.93 -14.35
N LYS A 110 -16.46 -3.60 -14.30
CA LYS A 110 -16.62 -2.76 -15.49
C LYS A 110 -15.40 -2.76 -16.38
N ALA A 111 -14.22 -2.70 -15.79
CA ALA A 111 -12.94 -2.73 -16.48
C ALA A 111 -12.50 -4.14 -16.90
N GLY A 112 -13.07 -5.18 -16.30
CA GLY A 112 -12.75 -6.57 -16.59
C GLY A 112 -12.85 -6.94 -18.07
N LYS A 113 -13.74 -6.28 -18.81
CA LYS A 113 -13.81 -6.41 -20.28
C LYS A 113 -12.53 -5.96 -20.97
N PHE A 114 -11.87 -4.91 -20.46
CA PHE A 114 -10.60 -4.42 -21.00
C PHE A 114 -9.42 -5.28 -20.54
N CYS A 115 -9.47 -5.80 -19.33
CA CYS A 115 -8.41 -6.63 -18.77
C CYS A 115 -8.37 -8.04 -19.37
N LEU A 116 -9.53 -8.61 -19.71
CA LEU A 116 -9.63 -9.93 -20.30
C LEU A 116 -9.33 -9.93 -21.82
N SER A 117 -9.63 -8.83 -22.51
CA SER A 117 -9.39 -8.74 -23.96
C SER A 117 -7.90 -8.70 -24.31
N ASN A 118 -7.04 -8.24 -23.40
CA ASN A 118 -5.59 -8.18 -23.63
C ASN A 118 -4.87 -9.51 -23.33
N GLU A 119 -5.48 -10.42 -22.58
CA GLU A 119 -4.88 -11.76 -22.36
C GLU A 119 -5.10 -12.72 -23.53
N THR A 120 -6.10 -12.48 -24.38
CA THR A 120 -6.38 -13.31 -25.57
C THR A 120 -5.60 -12.89 -26.82
N GLY A 121 -5.00 -11.71 -26.85
CA GLY A 121 -4.20 -11.20 -27.96
C GLY A 121 -2.75 -11.73 -28.02
N SER A 122 -2.34 -12.57 -27.08
CA SER A 122 -0.97 -13.10 -26.94
C SER A 122 -0.82 -14.57 -27.37
N LEU A 123 -1.82 -15.13 -28.04
CA LEU A 123 -1.84 -16.52 -28.53
C LEU A 123 -1.97 -16.64 -30.05
N GLU A 124 -1.53 -15.62 -30.80
CA GLU A 124 -1.32 -15.74 -32.23
C GLU A 124 0.17 -15.61 -32.59
#